data_aa475dba4d20163dc6382fdb60047ff9
#
_entry.id   aa475dba4d20163dc6382fdb60047ff9
#
_cell.length_a   1.000
_cell.length_b   1.000
_cell.length_c   1.000
_cell.angle_alpha   90.00
_cell.angle_beta   90.00
_cell.angle_gamma   90.00
#
_symmetry.space_group_name_H-M   'P 1'
#
loop_
_entity.id
_entity.type
_entity.pdbx_description
1 polymer ?
#
loop_
_entity_poly.entity_id
_entity_poly.type
_entity_poly.pdbx_seq_one_letter_code
_entity_poly.pdbx_strand_id
1 'polypeptide(L)'
;RSLIRATQEIQEESFAASDETGEILDRAEQRIFAITDARVRQGFVPLKSLLKPAFEHIQMLFERKEHVTGVPSGYTDLDKLTAGFQKGDLIIIAGRPSMGKTSLAVNIVENAAIRHGVPSAIFSIEMSKEQLVLRLLCSQSEVPLHKVRNGFLGHEDWPRLTTGAGLLTQAPIWLDDSASPTVLELRAKCRRL
;
A
#
# COMPACT_ATOMS: atom_id res chain seq x y z
N ARG A 1 12.04 -18.13 25.94
CA ARG A 1 11.21 -18.09 27.16
C ARG A 1 9.97 -17.22 26.97
N SER A 2 10.06 -16.01 26.39
CA SER A 2 8.91 -15.12 26.12
C SER A 2 7.85 -15.75 25.21
N LEU A 3 8.26 -16.50 24.18
CA LEU A 3 7.34 -17.19 23.27
C LEU A 3 6.57 -18.31 24.02
N ILE A 4 7.25 -19.09 24.86
CA ILE A 4 6.61 -20.17 25.65
C ILE A 4 5.56 -19.57 26.59
N ARG A 5 5.86 -18.47 27.25
CA ARG A 5 4.91 -17.78 28.13
C ARG A 5 3.70 -17.27 27.37
N ALA A 6 3.90 -16.61 26.22
CA ALA A 6 2.81 -16.11 25.40
C ALA A 6 1.90 -17.24 24.87
N THR A 7 2.48 -18.37 24.45
CA THR A 7 1.67 -19.53 24.02
C THR A 7 0.86 -20.14 25.16
N GLN A 8 1.39 -20.19 26.37
CA GLN A 8 0.64 -20.64 27.56
C GLN A 8 -0.52 -19.69 27.88
N GLU A 9 -0.29 -18.38 27.88
CA GLU A 9 -1.32 -17.39 28.12
C GLU A 9 -2.42 -17.42 27.04
N ILE A 10 -2.07 -17.61 25.75
CA ILE A 10 -3.02 -17.78 24.65
C ILE A 10 -3.85 -19.08 24.85
N GLN A 11 -3.21 -20.16 25.27
CA GLN A 11 -3.87 -21.43 25.52
C GLN A 11 -4.86 -21.32 26.67
N GLU A 12 -4.48 -20.69 27.79
CA GLU A 12 -5.36 -20.48 28.94
C GLU A 12 -6.61 -19.65 28.58
N GLU A 13 -6.43 -18.55 27.81
CA GLU A 13 -7.55 -17.73 27.35
C GLU A 13 -8.47 -18.49 26.38
N SER A 14 -7.89 -19.29 25.48
CA SER A 14 -8.66 -20.11 24.53
C SER A 14 -9.51 -21.16 25.23
N PHE A 15 -9.03 -21.72 26.35
CA PHE A 15 -9.80 -22.68 27.15
C PHE A 15 -10.82 -22.03 28.09
N ALA A 16 -10.56 -20.79 28.52
CA ALA A 16 -11.50 -20.06 29.38
C ALA A 16 -12.81 -19.69 28.65
N ALA A 17 -12.80 -19.65 27.32
CA ALA A 17 -13.95 -19.44 26.42
C ALA A 17 -14.91 -18.31 26.87
N SER A 18 -14.37 -17.25 27.48
CA SER A 18 -15.16 -16.14 28.05
C SER A 18 -15.55 -15.06 27.06
N ASP A 19 -14.84 -14.98 25.91
CA ASP A 19 -14.95 -13.90 24.95
C ASP A 19 -15.20 -14.43 23.53
N GLU A 20 -15.61 -13.53 22.61
CA GLU A 20 -15.78 -13.88 21.20
C GLU A 20 -14.47 -14.34 20.58
N THR A 21 -14.53 -15.35 19.70
CA THR A 21 -13.35 -15.94 19.04
C THR A 21 -12.47 -14.92 18.36
N GLY A 22 -13.06 -13.83 17.83
CA GLY A 22 -12.34 -12.71 17.20
C GLY A 22 -11.45 -11.95 18.18
N GLU A 23 -11.95 -11.65 19.38
CA GLU A 23 -11.19 -10.94 20.41
C GLU A 23 -10.02 -11.76 20.97
N ILE A 24 -10.20 -13.07 21.09
CA ILE A 24 -9.15 -14.00 21.51
C ILE A 24 -8.03 -14.04 20.46
N LEU A 25 -8.39 -14.09 19.17
CA LEU A 25 -7.44 -14.05 18.06
C LEU A 25 -6.65 -12.74 18.02
N ASP A 26 -7.31 -11.60 18.16
CA ASP A 26 -6.65 -10.29 18.17
C ASP A 26 -5.64 -10.17 19.31
N ARG A 27 -5.99 -10.64 20.52
CA ARG A 27 -5.09 -10.64 21.67
C ARG A 27 -3.91 -11.61 21.48
N ALA A 28 -4.14 -12.77 20.87
CA ALA A 28 -3.08 -13.72 20.54
C ALA A 28 -2.10 -13.13 19.54
N GLU A 29 -2.60 -12.46 18.49
CA GLU A 29 -1.77 -11.74 17.52
C GLU A 29 -0.96 -10.62 18.19
N GLN A 30 -1.58 -9.81 19.04
CA GLN A 30 -0.90 -8.73 19.76
C GLN A 30 0.27 -9.25 20.60
N ARG A 31 0.10 -10.37 21.33
CA ARG A 31 1.15 -10.94 22.15
C ARG A 31 2.31 -11.51 21.34
N ILE A 32 2.00 -12.19 20.24
CA ILE A 32 3.05 -12.68 19.32
C ILE A 32 3.81 -11.49 18.69
N PHE A 33 3.09 -10.44 18.32
CA PHE A 33 3.70 -9.22 17.79
C PHE A 33 4.61 -8.53 18.80
N ALA A 34 4.20 -8.40 20.06
CA ALA A 34 5.02 -7.79 21.11
C ALA A 34 6.39 -8.51 21.27
N ILE A 35 6.42 -9.83 21.10
CA ILE A 35 7.65 -10.62 21.12
C ILE A 35 8.53 -10.34 19.90
N THR A 36 7.90 -10.16 18.72
CA THR A 36 8.61 -9.88 17.48
C THR A 36 9.18 -8.47 17.47
N ASP A 37 8.42 -7.48 17.93
CA ASP A 37 8.85 -6.08 18.03
C ASP A 37 9.97 -5.87 19.07
N ALA A 38 9.95 -6.65 20.16
CA ALA A 38 11.04 -6.64 21.14
C ALA A 38 12.39 -7.14 20.54
N ARG A 39 12.36 -7.96 19.50
CA ARG A 39 13.54 -8.37 18.74
C ARG A 39 14.04 -7.32 17.74
N VAL A 40 13.14 -6.46 17.26
CA VAL A 40 13.45 -5.40 16.26
C VAL A 40 14.02 -4.13 16.91
N ARG A 41 14.00 -3.99 18.24
CA ARG A 41 14.71 -2.92 18.93
C ARG A 41 16.22 -3.16 18.80
N GLN A 42 16.74 -2.88 17.59
CA GLN A 42 18.17 -2.73 17.38
C GLN A 42 18.63 -1.60 18.31
N GLY A 43 19.53 -1.91 19.23
CA GLY A 43 20.16 -0.91 20.09
C GLY A 43 20.87 0.16 19.25
N PHE A 44 21.39 1.20 19.92
CA PHE A 44 22.19 2.25 19.25
C PHE A 44 23.32 1.61 18.44
N VAL A 45 23.36 1.95 17.15
CA VAL A 45 24.41 1.51 16.23
C VAL A 45 25.43 2.64 16.09
N PRO A 46 26.74 2.40 16.29
CA PRO A 46 27.76 3.43 16.12
C PRO A 46 27.74 3.99 14.69
N LEU A 47 27.77 5.32 14.55
CA LEU A 47 27.79 5.99 13.25
C LEU A 47 28.91 5.45 12.33
N LYS A 48 30.07 5.15 12.92
CA LYS A 48 31.23 4.60 12.20
C LYS A 48 30.87 3.35 11.39
N SER A 49 30.00 2.47 11.90
CA SER A 49 29.59 1.24 11.20
C SER A 49 28.60 1.49 10.06
N LEU A 50 27.95 2.65 10.04
CA LEU A 50 26.97 3.03 9.03
C LEU A 50 27.58 3.83 7.89
N LEU A 51 28.75 4.45 8.07
CA LEU A 51 29.39 5.28 7.06
C LEU A 51 29.75 4.52 5.79
N LYS A 52 30.35 3.34 5.94
CA LYS A 52 30.75 2.53 4.78
C LYS A 52 29.54 2.13 3.91
N PRO A 53 28.47 1.53 4.46
CA PRO A 53 27.24 1.27 3.68
C PRO A 53 26.62 2.51 3.04
N ALA A 54 26.69 3.66 3.72
CA ALA A 54 26.17 4.92 3.16
C ALA A 54 26.98 5.37 1.93
N PHE A 55 28.32 5.29 1.97
CA PHE A 55 29.15 5.59 0.82
C PHE A 55 28.95 4.62 -0.34
N GLU A 56 28.83 3.32 -0.07
CA GLU A 56 28.53 2.31 -1.08
C GLU A 56 27.16 2.59 -1.75
N HIS A 57 26.17 3.01 -0.97
CA HIS A 57 24.86 3.41 -1.50
C HIS A 57 24.96 4.67 -2.39
N ILE A 58 25.68 5.70 -1.96
CA ILE A 58 25.93 6.92 -2.76
C ILE A 58 26.64 6.57 -4.08
N GLN A 59 27.65 5.71 -4.03
CA GLN A 59 28.36 5.27 -5.22
C GLN A 59 27.44 4.54 -6.21
N MET A 60 26.59 3.64 -5.71
CA MET A 60 25.61 2.93 -6.53
C MET A 60 24.61 3.90 -7.20
N LEU A 61 24.13 4.92 -6.48
CA LEU A 61 23.25 5.95 -7.05
C LEU A 61 23.98 6.78 -8.12
N PHE A 62 25.23 7.13 -7.88
CA PHE A 62 26.06 7.88 -8.84
C PHE A 62 26.30 7.11 -10.15
N GLU A 63 26.49 5.79 -10.06
CA GLU A 63 26.70 4.91 -11.22
C GLU A 63 25.40 4.73 -12.04
N ARG A 64 24.23 4.63 -11.37
CA ARG A 64 22.93 4.46 -12.03
C ARG A 64 22.46 5.68 -12.82
N LYS A 65 22.82 6.88 -12.39
CA LYS A 65 22.39 8.18 -13.00
C LYS A 65 20.88 8.29 -13.23
N GLU A 66 20.10 7.62 -12.42
CA GLU A 66 18.63 7.67 -12.48
C GLU A 66 18.13 8.87 -11.68
N HIS A 67 17.23 9.68 -12.30
CA HIS A 67 16.62 10.81 -11.60
C HIS A 67 15.61 10.39 -10.54
N VAL A 68 15.03 9.18 -10.66
CA VAL A 68 14.03 8.62 -9.74
C VAL A 68 14.63 7.38 -9.10
N THR A 69 14.97 7.47 -7.82
CA THR A 69 15.58 6.38 -7.05
C THR A 69 14.56 5.59 -6.22
N GLY A 70 13.41 6.21 -5.95
CA GLY A 70 12.29 5.63 -5.24
C GLY A 70 11.18 5.13 -6.18
N VAL A 71 9.98 4.92 -5.63
CA VAL A 71 8.79 4.57 -6.40
C VAL A 71 8.33 5.80 -7.19
N PRO A 72 8.27 5.74 -8.54
CA PRO A 72 7.83 6.88 -9.33
C PRO A 72 6.34 7.17 -9.12
N SER A 73 5.99 8.43 -8.97
CA SER A 73 4.59 8.86 -8.89
C SER A 73 3.89 8.88 -10.25
N GLY A 74 4.67 8.94 -11.34
CA GLY A 74 4.21 9.15 -12.70
C GLY A 74 3.98 10.61 -13.08
N TYR A 75 4.25 11.54 -12.15
CA TYR A 75 4.21 12.98 -12.38
C TYR A 75 5.65 13.51 -12.43
N THR A 76 6.13 13.83 -13.63
CA THR A 76 7.54 14.15 -13.90
C THR A 76 8.10 15.23 -12.98
N ASP A 77 7.35 16.29 -12.73
CA ASP A 77 7.86 17.41 -11.91
C ASP A 77 7.85 17.04 -10.41
N LEU A 78 6.89 16.24 -9.96
CA LEU A 78 6.89 15.70 -8.60
C LEU A 78 8.07 14.74 -8.41
N ASP A 79 8.30 13.86 -9.38
CA ASP A 79 9.37 12.87 -9.34
C ASP A 79 10.76 13.54 -9.38
N LYS A 80 10.93 14.67 -10.11
CA LYS A 80 12.16 15.48 -10.07
C LYS A 80 12.43 16.11 -8.70
N LEU A 81 11.36 16.52 -8.00
CA LEU A 81 11.47 17.15 -6.67
C LEU A 81 11.73 16.13 -5.56
N THR A 82 11.14 14.95 -5.66
CA THR A 82 11.17 13.93 -4.59
C THR A 82 12.17 12.81 -4.87
N ALA A 83 12.69 12.70 -6.10
CA ALA A 83 13.39 11.53 -6.61
C ALA A 83 12.55 10.22 -6.49
N GLY A 84 11.22 10.35 -6.54
CA GLY A 84 10.26 9.28 -6.26
C GLY A 84 10.05 9.04 -4.75
N PHE A 85 9.09 8.21 -4.40
CA PHE A 85 8.77 7.89 -3.00
C PHE A 85 9.76 6.88 -2.43
N GLN A 86 10.45 7.26 -1.36
CA GLN A 86 11.52 6.44 -0.80
C GLN A 86 10.94 5.37 0.16
N LYS A 87 11.68 4.28 0.31
CA LYS A 87 11.28 3.19 1.18
C LYS A 87 11.21 3.64 2.64
N GLY A 88 10.06 3.44 3.26
CA GLY A 88 9.81 3.79 4.66
C GLY A 88 9.23 5.18 4.88
N ASP A 89 9.06 5.98 3.81
CA ASP A 89 8.46 7.30 3.91
C ASP A 89 6.96 7.23 4.20
N LEU A 90 6.49 8.18 5.00
CA LEU A 90 5.07 8.49 5.17
C LEU A 90 4.74 9.74 4.36
N ILE A 91 3.95 9.59 3.31
CA ILE A 91 3.56 10.68 2.42
C ILE A 91 2.11 11.06 2.70
N ILE A 92 1.86 12.31 3.06
CA ILE A 92 0.53 12.82 3.37
C ILE A 92 0.04 13.72 2.23
N ILE A 93 -1.09 13.32 1.61
CA ILE A 93 -1.77 14.12 0.60
C ILE A 93 -3.01 14.73 1.24
N ALA A 94 -3.03 16.05 1.35
CA ALA A 94 -4.13 16.81 1.94
C ALA A 94 -4.79 17.72 0.90
N GLY A 95 -6.08 17.98 1.07
CA GLY A 95 -6.85 18.88 0.20
C GLY A 95 -8.27 19.05 0.73
N ARG A 96 -8.94 20.13 0.31
CA ARG A 96 -10.37 20.33 0.59
C ARG A 96 -11.21 19.23 -0.05
N PRO A 97 -12.41 18.95 0.44
CA PRO A 97 -13.32 18.01 -0.18
C PRO A 97 -13.48 18.31 -1.69
N SER A 98 -13.62 17.27 -2.50
CA SER A 98 -13.79 17.35 -3.97
C SER A 98 -12.62 17.93 -4.77
N MET A 99 -11.46 18.19 -4.17
CA MET A 99 -10.27 18.69 -4.87
C MET A 99 -9.42 17.60 -5.56
N GLY A 100 -9.91 16.38 -5.65
CA GLY A 100 -9.23 15.30 -6.37
C GLY A 100 -8.15 14.55 -5.59
N LYS A 101 -8.09 14.70 -4.26
CA LYS A 101 -7.13 14.01 -3.38
C LYS A 101 -7.06 12.49 -3.66
N THR A 102 -8.21 11.81 -3.61
CA THR A 102 -8.29 10.36 -3.87
C THR A 102 -7.93 10.02 -5.31
N SER A 103 -8.31 10.86 -6.27
CA SER A 103 -7.96 10.66 -7.68
C SER A 103 -6.45 10.72 -7.89
N LEU A 104 -5.77 11.69 -7.27
CA LEU A 104 -4.31 11.79 -7.33
C LEU A 104 -3.63 10.55 -6.73
N ALA A 105 -4.08 10.11 -5.55
CA ALA A 105 -3.54 8.92 -4.90
C ALA A 105 -3.72 7.65 -5.75
N VAL A 106 -4.91 7.47 -6.32
CA VAL A 106 -5.22 6.33 -7.21
C VAL A 106 -4.38 6.38 -8.48
N ASN A 107 -4.19 7.56 -9.09
CA ASN A 107 -3.34 7.70 -10.28
C ASN A 107 -1.85 7.42 -9.99
N ILE A 108 -1.37 7.79 -8.81
CA ILE A 108 0.01 7.44 -8.39
C ILE A 108 0.15 5.92 -8.29
N VAL A 109 -0.80 5.23 -7.64
CA VAL A 109 -0.81 3.77 -7.54
C VAL A 109 -0.89 3.13 -8.93
N GLU A 110 -1.76 3.63 -9.80
CA GLU A 110 -1.90 3.17 -11.19
C GLU A 110 -0.58 3.28 -11.95
N ASN A 111 0.06 4.45 -11.90
CA ASN A 111 1.35 4.66 -12.55
C ASN A 111 2.44 3.74 -12.00
N ALA A 112 2.56 3.62 -10.68
CA ALA A 112 3.55 2.77 -10.03
C ALA A 112 3.36 1.29 -10.38
N ALA A 113 2.11 0.80 -10.35
CA ALA A 113 1.82 -0.61 -10.58
C ALA A 113 1.87 -0.98 -12.07
N ILE A 114 1.23 -0.21 -12.96
CA ILE A 114 1.12 -0.57 -14.38
C ILE A 114 2.43 -0.30 -15.12
N ARG A 115 3.03 0.89 -14.92
CA ARG A 115 4.22 1.28 -15.69
C ARG A 115 5.52 0.74 -15.12
N HIS A 116 5.58 0.52 -13.80
CA HIS A 116 6.81 0.14 -13.12
C HIS A 116 6.71 -1.21 -12.40
N GLY A 117 5.55 -1.89 -12.43
CA GLY A 117 5.36 -3.19 -11.82
C GLY A 117 5.50 -3.19 -10.29
N VAL A 118 5.32 -2.02 -9.64
CA VAL A 118 5.46 -1.91 -8.19
C VAL A 118 4.21 -2.44 -7.50
N PRO A 119 4.31 -3.49 -6.66
CA PRO A 119 3.18 -3.99 -5.89
C PRO A 119 2.57 -2.90 -5.02
N SER A 120 1.25 -2.70 -5.14
CA SER A 120 0.57 -1.59 -4.49
C SER A 120 -0.73 -2.06 -3.83
N ALA A 121 -1.01 -1.59 -2.63
CA ALA A 121 -2.25 -1.85 -1.91
C ALA A 121 -2.99 -0.56 -1.60
N ILE A 122 -4.31 -0.53 -1.83
CA ILE A 122 -5.19 0.58 -1.49
C ILE A 122 -6.16 0.12 -0.39
N PHE A 123 -6.07 0.76 0.76
CA PHE A 123 -7.04 0.62 1.85
C PHE A 123 -7.98 1.82 1.82
N SER A 124 -9.26 1.58 1.54
CA SER A 124 -10.25 2.64 1.37
C SER A 124 -11.33 2.53 2.43
N ILE A 125 -11.45 3.58 3.25
CA ILE A 125 -12.50 3.70 4.27
C ILE A 125 -13.72 4.46 3.72
N GLU A 126 -13.51 5.34 2.72
CA GLU A 126 -14.54 6.24 2.19
C GLU A 126 -15.26 5.67 0.96
N MET A 127 -14.54 4.89 0.13
CA MET A 127 -15.05 4.39 -1.15
C MET A 127 -15.01 2.86 -1.18
N SER A 128 -16.03 2.25 -1.78
CA SER A 128 -16.02 0.80 -2.02
C SER A 128 -15.00 0.41 -3.09
N LYS A 129 -14.57 -0.86 -3.05
CA LYS A 129 -13.63 -1.41 -4.05
C LYS A 129 -14.17 -1.33 -5.47
N GLU A 130 -15.49 -1.50 -5.67
CA GLU A 130 -16.13 -1.37 -6.99
C GLU A 130 -15.97 0.06 -7.53
N GLN A 131 -16.12 1.08 -6.68
CA GLN A 131 -15.93 2.48 -7.06
C GLN A 131 -14.48 2.77 -7.43
N LEU A 132 -13.51 2.19 -6.70
CA LEU A 132 -12.10 2.30 -7.02
C LEU A 132 -11.75 1.62 -8.34
N VAL A 133 -12.26 0.39 -8.58
CA VAL A 133 -12.07 -0.33 -9.84
C VAL A 133 -12.62 0.47 -11.02
N LEU A 134 -13.83 1.05 -10.89
CA LEU A 134 -14.39 1.90 -11.95
C LEU A 134 -13.53 3.13 -12.22
N ARG A 135 -12.94 3.75 -11.19
CA ARG A 135 -12.02 4.88 -11.37
C ARG A 135 -10.74 4.49 -12.08
N LEU A 136 -10.11 3.39 -11.66
CA LEU A 136 -8.91 2.84 -12.30
C LEU A 136 -9.18 2.51 -13.77
N LEU A 137 -10.31 1.83 -14.04
CA LEU A 137 -10.69 1.45 -15.40
C LEU A 137 -10.95 2.68 -16.28
N CYS A 138 -11.68 3.68 -15.78
CA CYS A 138 -11.94 4.91 -16.51
C CYS A 138 -10.68 5.72 -16.77
N SER A 139 -9.76 5.77 -15.78
CA SER A 139 -8.47 6.43 -15.91
C SER A 139 -7.62 5.76 -17.00
N GLN A 140 -7.45 4.44 -16.90
CA GLN A 140 -6.60 3.68 -17.82
C GLN A 140 -7.15 3.63 -19.25
N SER A 141 -8.49 3.61 -19.40
CA SER A 141 -9.14 3.60 -20.72
C SER A 141 -9.36 4.98 -21.31
N GLU A 142 -9.09 6.06 -20.55
CA GLU A 142 -9.40 7.45 -20.88
C GLU A 142 -10.89 7.64 -21.25
N VAL A 143 -11.79 6.87 -20.63
CA VAL A 143 -13.22 7.01 -20.76
C VAL A 143 -13.77 7.81 -19.59
N PRO A 144 -14.50 8.89 -19.81
CA PRO A 144 -15.03 9.72 -18.73
C PRO A 144 -15.94 8.93 -17.79
N LEU A 145 -15.66 8.98 -16.48
CA LEU A 145 -16.40 8.24 -15.45
C LEU A 145 -17.91 8.50 -15.49
N HIS A 146 -18.34 9.73 -15.84
CA HIS A 146 -19.77 10.05 -15.93
C HIS A 146 -20.50 9.27 -17.02
N LYS A 147 -19.85 8.99 -18.17
CA LYS A 147 -20.42 8.16 -19.24
C LYS A 147 -20.67 6.73 -18.74
N VAL A 148 -19.69 6.16 -18.02
CA VAL A 148 -19.81 4.81 -17.45
C VAL A 148 -20.92 4.75 -16.40
N ARG A 149 -20.96 5.74 -15.50
CA ARG A 149 -21.98 5.78 -14.43
C ARG A 149 -23.40 5.97 -14.94
N ASN A 150 -23.58 6.74 -16.01
CA ASN A 150 -24.90 7.02 -16.58
C ASN A 150 -25.28 6.02 -17.69
N GLY A 151 -24.41 5.08 -18.06
CA GLY A 151 -24.65 4.11 -19.11
C GLY A 151 -24.62 4.66 -20.54
N PHE A 152 -24.13 5.91 -20.74
CA PHE A 152 -24.03 6.54 -22.06
C PHE A 152 -22.66 6.26 -22.70
N LEU A 153 -22.39 4.99 -23.00
CA LEU A 153 -21.16 4.54 -23.66
C LEU A 153 -21.39 4.48 -25.18
N GLY A 154 -20.44 5.04 -25.93
CA GLY A 154 -20.36 4.87 -27.38
C GLY A 154 -19.76 3.51 -27.76
N HIS A 155 -19.95 3.10 -29.00
CA HIS A 155 -19.34 1.87 -29.51
C HIS A 155 -17.81 1.88 -29.44
N GLU A 156 -17.19 3.06 -29.56
CA GLU A 156 -15.76 3.26 -29.45
C GLU A 156 -15.22 3.17 -27.99
N ASP A 157 -16.07 3.36 -26.98
CA ASP A 157 -15.66 3.31 -25.58
C ASP A 157 -15.39 1.85 -25.13
N TRP A 158 -16.10 0.86 -25.69
CA TRP A 158 -15.99 -0.54 -25.32
C TRP A 158 -14.59 -1.16 -25.57
N PRO A 159 -14.00 -1.00 -26.78
CA PRO A 159 -12.64 -1.49 -27.02
C PRO A 159 -11.62 -0.85 -26.08
N ARG A 160 -11.75 0.46 -25.77
CA ARG A 160 -10.88 1.18 -24.85
C ARG A 160 -10.99 0.63 -23.44
N LEU A 161 -12.21 0.40 -22.95
CA LEU A 161 -12.47 -0.22 -21.64
C LEU A 161 -11.89 -1.65 -21.58
N THR A 162 -12.05 -2.45 -22.64
CA THR A 162 -11.50 -3.80 -22.69
C THR A 162 -9.98 -3.80 -22.65
N THR A 163 -9.33 -2.89 -23.38
CA THR A 163 -7.87 -2.73 -23.36
C THR A 163 -7.40 -2.29 -21.97
N GLY A 164 -8.05 -1.29 -21.37
CA GLY A 164 -7.74 -0.83 -20.01
C GLY A 164 -7.91 -1.93 -18.97
N ALA A 165 -8.97 -2.75 -19.07
CA ALA A 165 -9.19 -3.90 -18.19
C ALA A 165 -8.07 -4.93 -18.33
N GLY A 166 -7.59 -5.19 -19.56
CA GLY A 166 -6.47 -6.09 -19.82
C GLY A 166 -5.18 -5.66 -19.11
N LEU A 167 -4.86 -4.36 -19.14
CA LEU A 167 -3.70 -3.80 -18.45
C LEU A 167 -3.85 -3.90 -16.92
N LEU A 168 -5.03 -3.55 -16.40
CA LEU A 168 -5.32 -3.62 -14.97
C LEU A 168 -5.28 -5.05 -14.42
N THR A 169 -5.69 -6.04 -15.22
CA THR A 169 -5.64 -7.46 -14.82
C THR A 169 -4.21 -7.94 -14.56
N GLN A 170 -3.23 -7.37 -15.23
CA GLN A 170 -1.82 -7.72 -15.07
C GLN A 170 -1.11 -6.88 -13.99
N ALA A 171 -1.73 -5.78 -13.55
CA ALA A 171 -1.14 -4.87 -12.59
C ALA A 171 -1.19 -5.46 -11.17
N PRO A 172 -0.08 -5.41 -10.40
CA PRO A 172 -0.04 -5.90 -9.02
C PRO A 172 -0.71 -4.89 -8.06
N ILE A 173 -2.03 -4.72 -8.15
CA ILE A 173 -2.83 -3.81 -7.32
C ILE A 173 -3.81 -4.62 -6.48
N TRP A 174 -3.82 -4.38 -5.17
CA TRP A 174 -4.76 -4.98 -4.22
C TRP A 174 -5.64 -3.90 -3.60
N LEU A 175 -6.93 -4.20 -3.46
CA LEU A 175 -7.93 -3.29 -2.92
C LEU A 175 -8.57 -3.89 -1.68
N ASP A 176 -8.70 -3.09 -0.64
CA ASP A 176 -9.38 -3.43 0.60
C ASP A 176 -10.30 -2.27 1.01
N ASP A 177 -11.59 -2.55 1.17
CA ASP A 177 -12.60 -1.58 1.56
C ASP A 177 -13.22 -1.87 2.94
N SER A 178 -12.47 -2.56 3.79
CA SER A 178 -12.87 -2.81 5.18
C SER A 178 -13.16 -1.49 5.90
N ALA A 179 -14.33 -1.37 6.52
CA ALA A 179 -14.82 -0.10 7.06
C ALA A 179 -13.98 0.50 8.20
N SER A 180 -13.29 -0.33 8.97
CA SER A 180 -12.50 0.12 10.13
C SER A 180 -11.35 -0.83 10.41
N PRO A 181 -10.38 -0.97 9.49
CA PRO A 181 -9.26 -1.87 9.73
C PRO A 181 -8.39 -1.35 10.87
N THR A 182 -8.04 -2.21 11.80
CA THR A 182 -7.05 -1.90 12.83
C THR A 182 -5.66 -1.81 12.23
N VAL A 183 -4.73 -1.12 12.90
CA VAL A 183 -3.33 -1.04 12.47
C VAL A 183 -2.70 -2.43 12.36
N LEU A 184 -3.09 -3.36 13.22
CA LEU A 184 -2.62 -4.74 13.19
C LEU A 184 -3.11 -5.49 11.96
N GLU A 185 -4.39 -5.36 11.62
CA GLU A 185 -4.96 -5.95 10.40
C GLU A 185 -4.30 -5.39 9.14
N LEU A 186 -4.11 -4.06 9.05
CA LEU A 186 -3.37 -3.44 7.94
C LEU A 186 -1.97 -4.04 7.80
N ARG A 187 -1.25 -4.16 8.91
CA ARG A 187 0.09 -4.75 8.94
C ARG A 187 0.08 -6.23 8.52
N ALA A 188 -0.90 -7.00 9.01
CA ALA A 188 -1.06 -8.41 8.65
C ALA A 188 -1.37 -8.58 7.15
N LYS A 189 -2.28 -7.77 6.60
CA LYS A 189 -2.63 -7.78 5.17
C LYS A 189 -1.42 -7.40 4.30
N CYS A 190 -0.70 -6.32 4.64
CA CYS A 190 0.50 -5.89 3.90
C CYS A 190 1.65 -6.91 3.93
N ARG A 191 1.72 -7.80 4.94
CA ARG A 191 2.75 -8.85 4.98
C ARG A 191 2.44 -10.06 4.11
N ARG A 192 1.18 -10.22 3.68
CA ARG A 192 0.74 -11.32 2.80
C ARG A 192 0.87 -10.99 1.32
N LEU A 193 1.05 -9.72 0.99
CA LEU A 193 1.37 -9.21 -0.36
C LEU A 193 2.86 -9.37 -0.68
#